data_e0a727bdb6de5104c1e45a20b014f592
#
_entry.id   e0a727bdb6de5104c1e45a20b014f592
#
_cell.length_a   1.000
_cell.length_b   1.000
_cell.length_c   1.000
_cell.angle_alpha   90.00
_cell.angle_beta   90.00
_cell.angle_gamma   90.00
#
_symmetry.space_group_name_H-M   'P 1'
#
loop_
_entity.id
_entity.type
_entity.pdbx_description
1 polymer ?
#
loop_
_entity_poly.entity_id
_entity_poly.type
_entity_poly.pdbx_seq_one_letter_code
_entity_poly.pdbx_strand_id
1 'polypeptide(L)'
;MSESEAIAINPTEEQVARAHLAHHFDTPQQQFDAGTLGMWMFLATEMLLFSGLFCAYGVFRATHPEVFKYAGRYLDPVAGLINALILLTSGLTMALAVRFAQTGKRFALSLCLALTMLGGIGFLAIHAKEYFDNGQAKLLWGTHYAPTVGPHGKPVAPVTGLIPLVAKPKPVASSGWQSLKSLGKAGFVVSHSDIMPAPAGPSGVAAAQKPAAAGNPFQPANVQIFFGIYFLMTGLHSLHVIIGILVIGWLLIRSLRGEFGPGYHAPVVYVGMYWGVVDMVWMFLFPLLYLIH
;
A
#
# COMPACT_ATOMS: atom_id res chain seq x y z
N MET A 1 25.66 30.64 -27.45
CA MET A 1 26.34 29.56 -28.18
C MET A 1 26.49 28.40 -27.20
N SER A 2 25.52 27.50 -27.19
CA SER A 2 25.64 26.20 -26.51
C SER A 2 25.41 25.17 -27.60
N GLU A 3 26.49 24.68 -28.18
CA GLU A 3 26.47 23.47 -28.97
C GLU A 3 26.03 22.35 -28.06
N SER A 4 24.85 21.80 -28.33
CA SER A 4 24.44 20.51 -27.84
C SER A 4 25.51 19.51 -28.27
N GLU A 5 26.25 18.92 -27.32
CA GLU A 5 27.04 17.72 -27.55
C GLU A 5 26.13 16.64 -28.11
N ALA A 6 26.00 16.59 -29.41
CA ALA A 6 25.44 15.45 -30.11
C ALA A 6 26.39 14.29 -29.78
N ILE A 7 25.97 13.41 -28.87
CA ILE A 7 26.65 12.15 -28.58
C ILE A 7 26.77 11.43 -29.90
N ALA A 8 28.01 11.35 -30.47
CA ALA A 8 28.28 10.66 -31.71
C ALA A 8 27.94 9.18 -31.54
N ILE A 9 26.76 8.79 -31.95
CA ILE A 9 26.28 7.41 -31.91
C ILE A 9 27.09 6.63 -32.97
N ASN A 10 27.71 5.53 -32.55
CA ASN A 10 28.41 4.63 -33.46
C ASN A 10 27.46 4.16 -34.57
N PRO A 11 27.84 4.16 -35.86
CA PRO A 11 26.95 3.78 -36.96
C PRO A 11 26.26 2.40 -36.82
N THR A 12 26.89 1.48 -36.13
CA THR A 12 26.31 0.18 -35.77
C THR A 12 25.17 0.30 -34.74
N GLU A 13 25.26 1.23 -33.82
CA GLU A 13 24.22 1.47 -32.78
C GLU A 13 22.99 2.13 -33.40
N GLU A 14 23.17 3.05 -34.33
CA GLU A 14 22.07 3.67 -35.10
C GLU A 14 21.32 2.64 -35.96
N GLN A 15 22.02 1.70 -36.59
CA GLN A 15 21.36 0.62 -37.33
C GLN A 15 20.51 -0.28 -36.43
N VAL A 16 20.99 -0.62 -35.25
CA VAL A 16 20.23 -1.40 -34.26
C VAL A 16 19.02 -0.61 -33.78
N ALA A 17 19.17 0.68 -33.48
CA ALA A 17 18.05 1.54 -33.06
C ALA A 17 16.96 1.64 -34.16
N ARG A 18 17.36 1.78 -35.42
CA ARG A 18 16.44 1.83 -36.58
C ARG A 18 15.73 0.49 -36.81
N ALA A 19 16.40 -0.65 -36.55
CA ALA A 19 15.79 -1.98 -36.69
C ALA A 19 14.61 -2.20 -35.70
N HIS A 20 14.59 -1.49 -34.58
CA HIS A 20 13.51 -1.54 -33.58
C HIS A 20 12.54 -0.35 -33.67
N LEU A 21 12.64 0.48 -34.70
CA LEU A 21 11.77 1.63 -34.94
C LEU A 21 10.40 1.18 -35.43
N ALA A 22 9.35 1.54 -34.71
CA ALA A 22 7.99 1.27 -35.16
C ALA A 22 7.59 2.23 -36.30
N HIS A 23 6.82 1.73 -37.26
CA HIS A 23 6.52 2.38 -38.54
C HIS A 23 5.86 3.77 -38.45
N HIS A 24 5.31 4.14 -37.31
CA HIS A 24 4.64 5.42 -37.07
C HIS A 24 5.52 6.47 -36.39
N PHE A 25 6.80 6.17 -36.12
CA PHE A 25 7.79 7.11 -35.63
C PHE A 25 8.84 7.41 -36.68
N ASP A 26 9.25 8.66 -36.78
CA ASP A 26 10.27 9.09 -37.74
C ASP A 26 11.69 8.82 -37.24
N THR A 27 11.89 8.88 -35.91
CA THR A 27 13.20 8.70 -35.29
C THR A 27 13.14 7.81 -34.05
N PRO A 28 14.24 7.06 -33.74
CA PRO A 28 14.33 6.27 -32.51
C PRO A 28 14.18 7.13 -31.26
N GLN A 29 14.67 8.38 -31.28
CA GLN A 29 14.53 9.32 -30.16
C GLN A 29 13.05 9.68 -29.91
N GLN A 30 12.29 9.99 -30.96
CA GLN A 30 10.87 10.28 -30.86
C GLN A 30 10.10 9.11 -30.25
N GLN A 31 10.42 7.87 -30.66
CA GLN A 31 9.82 6.66 -30.07
C GLN A 31 10.17 6.53 -28.58
N PHE A 32 11.41 6.78 -28.20
CA PHE A 32 11.84 6.72 -26.79
C PHE A 32 11.15 7.79 -25.95
N ASP A 33 11.05 9.03 -26.44
CA ASP A 33 10.43 10.13 -25.72
C ASP A 33 8.91 9.90 -25.56
N ALA A 34 8.24 9.41 -26.59
CA ALA A 34 6.82 9.04 -26.54
C ALA A 34 6.58 7.91 -25.53
N GLY A 35 7.43 6.87 -25.54
CA GLY A 35 7.34 5.78 -24.56
C GLY A 35 7.61 6.24 -23.13
N THR A 36 8.57 7.14 -22.94
CA THR A 36 8.87 7.74 -21.64
C THR A 36 7.70 8.58 -21.13
N LEU A 37 7.09 9.40 -21.98
CA LEU A 37 5.89 10.17 -21.63
C LEU A 37 4.73 9.23 -21.23
N GLY A 38 4.49 8.19 -22.03
CA GLY A 38 3.45 7.19 -21.72
C GLY A 38 3.72 6.49 -20.39
N MET A 39 4.97 6.16 -20.10
CA MET A 39 5.36 5.55 -18.83
C MET A 39 5.12 6.50 -17.65
N TRP A 40 5.46 7.79 -17.78
CA TRP A 40 5.17 8.78 -16.73
C TRP A 40 3.67 8.94 -16.48
N MET A 41 2.85 8.96 -17.53
CA MET A 41 1.39 9.02 -17.38
C MET A 41 0.86 7.79 -16.64
N PHE A 42 1.33 6.60 -17.01
CA PHE A 42 0.97 5.36 -16.32
C PHE A 42 1.38 5.40 -14.84
N LEU A 43 2.63 5.76 -14.53
CA LEU A 43 3.12 5.85 -13.15
C LEU A 43 2.34 6.89 -12.33
N ALA A 44 1.92 7.99 -12.94
CA ALA A 44 1.08 8.99 -12.27
C ALA A 44 -0.27 8.38 -11.84
N THR A 45 -0.89 7.55 -12.69
CA THR A 45 -2.15 6.87 -12.32
C THR A 45 -1.95 5.87 -11.18
N GLU A 46 -0.85 5.14 -11.16
CA GLU A 46 -0.51 4.22 -10.07
C GLU A 46 -0.27 4.97 -8.74
N MET A 47 0.44 6.09 -8.79
CA MET A 47 0.63 6.93 -7.60
C MET A 47 -0.69 7.51 -7.09
N LEU A 48 -1.62 7.89 -7.96
CA LEU A 48 -2.96 8.35 -7.57
C LEU A 48 -3.76 7.23 -6.91
N LEU A 49 -3.67 6.00 -7.41
CA LEU A 49 -4.31 4.83 -6.82
C LEU A 49 -3.84 4.63 -5.37
N PHE A 50 -2.53 4.60 -5.14
CA PHE A 50 -1.98 4.45 -3.78
C PHE A 50 -2.26 5.66 -2.91
N SER A 51 -2.24 6.88 -3.43
CA SER A 51 -2.53 8.09 -2.65
C SER A 51 -3.97 8.10 -2.11
N GLY A 52 -4.93 7.55 -2.86
CA GLY A 52 -6.29 7.32 -2.39
C GLY A 52 -6.35 6.39 -1.17
N LEU A 53 -5.55 5.32 -1.19
CA LEU A 53 -5.44 4.39 -0.05
C LEU A 53 -4.74 5.03 1.15
N PHE A 54 -3.69 5.83 0.94
CA PHE A 54 -3.04 6.58 2.01
C PHE A 54 -3.98 7.62 2.63
N CYS A 55 -4.81 8.27 1.82
CA CYS A 55 -5.84 9.19 2.30
C CYS A 55 -6.86 8.45 3.19
N ALA A 56 -7.37 7.30 2.73
CA ALA A 56 -8.27 6.47 3.51
C ALA A 56 -7.64 6.04 4.85
N TYR A 57 -6.39 5.58 4.83
CA TYR A 57 -5.62 5.27 6.04
C TYR A 57 -5.55 6.48 6.98
N GLY A 58 -5.20 7.67 6.47
CA GLY A 58 -5.09 8.90 7.25
C GLY A 58 -6.40 9.30 7.93
N VAL A 59 -7.52 9.22 7.21
CA VAL A 59 -8.86 9.51 7.73
C VAL A 59 -9.25 8.53 8.84
N PHE A 60 -9.11 7.22 8.61
CA PHE A 60 -9.43 6.21 9.61
C PHE A 60 -8.54 6.30 10.85
N ARG A 61 -7.27 6.60 10.67
CA ARG A 61 -6.34 6.81 11.77
C ARG A 61 -6.69 8.03 12.61
N ALA A 62 -7.08 9.14 11.98
CA ALA A 62 -7.47 10.37 12.67
C ALA A 62 -8.77 10.17 13.47
N THR A 63 -9.70 9.35 12.96
CA THR A 63 -11.01 9.10 13.60
C THR A 63 -10.98 7.99 14.66
N HIS A 64 -10.05 7.02 14.55
CA HIS A 64 -9.97 5.85 15.44
C HIS A 64 -8.53 5.55 15.87
N PRO A 65 -7.82 6.48 16.53
CA PRO A 65 -6.40 6.32 16.86
C PRO A 65 -6.14 5.13 17.79
N GLU A 66 -7.08 4.77 18.67
CA GLU A 66 -7.01 3.62 19.57
C GLU A 66 -6.95 2.28 18.85
N VAL A 67 -7.66 2.17 17.71
CA VAL A 67 -7.65 0.97 16.86
C VAL A 67 -6.26 0.77 16.26
N PHE A 68 -5.65 1.84 15.75
CA PHE A 68 -4.33 1.76 15.12
C PHE A 68 -3.21 1.47 16.13
N LYS A 69 -3.29 2.07 17.35
CA LYS A 69 -2.36 1.77 18.43
C LYS A 69 -2.45 0.31 18.92
N TYR A 70 -3.66 -0.24 18.95
CA TYR A 70 -3.86 -1.62 19.35
C TYR A 70 -3.38 -2.60 18.27
N ALA A 71 -3.82 -2.40 17.03
CA ALA A 71 -3.55 -3.30 15.90
C ALA A 71 -2.07 -3.26 15.46
N GLY A 72 -1.40 -2.12 15.56
CA GLY A 72 0.01 -1.98 15.24
C GLY A 72 0.93 -2.87 16.08
N ARG A 73 0.49 -3.29 17.27
CA ARG A 73 1.23 -4.24 18.12
C ARG A 73 1.28 -5.67 17.57
N TYR A 74 0.46 -5.99 16.58
CA TYR A 74 0.45 -7.30 15.92
C TYR A 74 1.44 -7.39 14.76
N LEU A 75 1.91 -6.26 14.26
CA LEU A 75 2.87 -6.21 13.15
C LEU A 75 4.31 -6.28 13.69
N ASP A 76 5.16 -7.01 12.98
CA ASP A 76 6.59 -7.09 13.32
C ASP A 76 7.38 -6.02 12.57
N PRO A 77 7.85 -4.95 13.26
CA PRO A 77 8.61 -3.88 12.63
C PRO A 77 9.97 -4.35 12.09
N VAL A 78 10.53 -5.42 12.65
CA VAL A 78 11.82 -5.98 12.18
C VAL A 78 11.64 -6.64 10.82
N ALA A 79 10.60 -7.43 10.65
CA ALA A 79 10.28 -8.05 9.35
C ALA A 79 10.00 -6.97 8.29
N GLY A 80 9.25 -5.92 8.64
CA GLY A 80 9.00 -4.78 7.76
C GLY A 80 10.28 -4.03 7.37
N LEU A 81 11.22 -3.83 8.31
CA LEU A 81 12.51 -3.19 8.05
C LEU A 81 13.38 -4.05 7.12
N ILE A 82 13.46 -5.35 7.34
CA ILE A 82 14.20 -6.28 6.47
C ILE A 82 13.63 -6.21 5.06
N ASN A 83 12.32 -6.21 4.90
CA ASN A 83 11.65 -6.07 3.60
C ASN A 83 12.00 -4.73 2.94
N ALA A 84 12.03 -3.62 3.69
CA ALA A 84 12.42 -2.32 3.16
C ALA A 84 13.87 -2.30 2.67
N LEU A 85 14.80 -2.92 3.40
CA LEU A 85 16.20 -3.02 3.00
C LEU A 85 16.39 -3.90 1.75
N ILE A 86 15.66 -5.01 1.65
CA ILE A 86 15.68 -5.89 0.47
C ILE A 86 15.20 -5.13 -0.77
N LEU A 87 14.09 -4.40 -0.68
CA LEU A 87 13.58 -3.62 -1.81
C LEU A 87 14.52 -2.47 -2.17
N LEU A 88 15.03 -1.72 -1.20
CA LEU A 88 15.98 -0.64 -1.46
C LEU A 88 17.24 -1.13 -2.20
N THR A 89 17.80 -2.27 -1.77
CA THR A 89 18.94 -2.89 -2.48
C THR A 89 18.56 -3.40 -3.87
N SER A 90 17.34 -3.92 -4.02
CA SER A 90 16.76 -4.34 -5.30
C SER A 90 16.56 -3.14 -6.25
N GLY A 91 16.07 -2.00 -5.75
CA GLY A 91 15.96 -0.77 -6.52
C GLY A 91 17.34 -0.26 -7.01
N LEU A 92 18.35 -0.34 -6.15
CA LEU A 92 19.73 0.00 -6.54
C LEU A 92 20.26 -0.93 -7.65
N THR A 93 20.05 -2.24 -7.55
CA THR A 93 20.47 -3.18 -8.60
C THR A 93 19.71 -2.95 -9.90
N MET A 94 18.45 -2.56 -9.85
CA MET A 94 17.69 -2.19 -11.05
C MET A 94 18.20 -0.90 -11.70
N ALA A 95 18.56 0.13 -10.92
CA ALA A 95 19.17 1.34 -11.44
C ALA A 95 20.53 1.07 -12.12
N LEU A 96 21.34 0.17 -11.53
CA LEU A 96 22.58 -0.30 -12.14
C LEU A 96 22.32 -1.09 -13.43
N ALA A 97 21.26 -1.90 -13.50
CA ALA A 97 20.85 -2.63 -14.70
C ALA A 97 20.58 -1.66 -15.86
N VAL A 98 19.83 -0.58 -15.60
CA VAL A 98 19.57 0.48 -16.59
C VAL A 98 20.91 1.06 -17.10
N ARG A 99 21.83 1.39 -16.18
CA ARG A 99 23.14 1.92 -16.55
C ARG A 99 23.96 0.95 -17.40
N PHE A 100 23.94 -0.36 -17.05
CA PHE A 100 24.66 -1.37 -17.82
C PHE A 100 24.02 -1.67 -19.19
N ALA A 101 22.70 -1.52 -19.32
CA ALA A 101 22.02 -1.58 -20.62
C ALA A 101 22.50 -0.44 -21.53
N GLN A 102 22.60 0.78 -21.02
CA GLN A 102 23.07 1.96 -21.75
C GLN A 102 24.55 1.85 -22.15
N THR A 103 25.39 1.21 -21.33
CA THR A 103 26.84 1.05 -21.58
C THR A 103 27.17 -0.25 -22.30
N GLY A 104 26.21 -1.08 -22.67
CA GLY A 104 26.39 -2.32 -23.42
C GLY A 104 27.07 -3.47 -22.65
N LYS A 105 27.16 -3.38 -21.32
CA LYS A 105 27.76 -4.42 -20.47
C LYS A 105 26.77 -5.55 -20.17
N ARG A 106 26.59 -6.47 -21.12
CA ARG A 106 25.55 -7.52 -21.11
C ARG A 106 25.58 -8.42 -19.88
N PHE A 107 26.76 -8.89 -19.46
CA PHE A 107 26.88 -9.75 -18.27
C PHE A 107 26.43 -9.03 -16.99
N ALA A 108 26.90 -7.80 -16.80
CA ALA A 108 26.55 -7.00 -15.63
C ALA A 108 25.04 -6.65 -15.62
N LEU A 109 24.46 -6.36 -16.80
CA LEU A 109 23.02 -6.16 -16.97
C LEU A 109 22.22 -7.39 -16.50
N SER A 110 22.55 -8.57 -17.03
CA SER A 110 21.84 -9.82 -16.68
C SER A 110 22.00 -10.15 -15.19
N LEU A 111 23.19 -9.94 -14.63
CA LEU A 111 23.43 -10.15 -13.19
C LEU A 111 22.58 -9.21 -12.32
N CYS A 112 22.54 -7.92 -12.67
CA CYS A 112 21.74 -6.96 -11.93
C CYS A 112 20.24 -7.26 -12.02
N LEU A 113 19.70 -7.62 -13.19
CA LEU A 113 18.32 -8.03 -13.35
C LEU A 113 18.00 -9.29 -12.53
N ALA A 114 18.88 -10.27 -12.49
CA ALA A 114 18.72 -11.47 -11.66
C ALA A 114 18.69 -11.13 -10.15
N LEU A 115 19.59 -10.24 -9.69
CA LEU A 115 19.61 -9.78 -8.30
C LEU A 115 18.34 -9.01 -7.93
N THR A 116 17.86 -8.14 -8.83
CA THR A 116 16.60 -7.42 -8.64
C THR A 116 15.42 -8.40 -8.49
N MET A 117 15.35 -9.38 -9.38
CA MET A 117 14.31 -10.41 -9.34
C MET A 117 14.37 -11.22 -8.03
N LEU A 118 15.57 -11.63 -7.60
CA LEU A 118 15.76 -12.34 -6.33
C LEU A 118 15.34 -11.49 -5.12
N GLY A 119 15.64 -10.18 -5.13
CA GLY A 119 15.17 -9.24 -4.11
C GLY A 119 13.65 -9.19 -4.04
N GLY A 120 12.97 -9.05 -5.18
CA GLY A 120 11.50 -9.07 -5.24
C GLY A 120 10.88 -10.38 -4.75
N ILE A 121 11.46 -11.52 -5.12
CA ILE A 121 11.02 -12.85 -4.64
C ILE A 121 11.24 -12.96 -3.12
N GLY A 122 12.39 -12.50 -2.61
CA GLY A 122 12.70 -12.47 -1.18
C GLY A 122 11.68 -11.65 -0.38
N PHE A 123 11.33 -10.45 -0.89
CA PHE A 123 10.26 -9.63 -0.32
C PHE A 123 8.92 -10.37 -0.26
N LEU A 124 8.49 -10.97 -1.37
CA LEU A 124 7.23 -11.72 -1.42
C LEU A 124 7.23 -12.93 -0.47
N ALA A 125 8.36 -13.61 -0.31
CA ALA A 125 8.47 -14.77 0.58
C ALA A 125 8.26 -14.37 2.05
N ILE A 126 8.90 -13.27 2.49
CA ILE A 126 8.74 -12.75 3.85
C ILE A 126 7.30 -12.25 4.05
N HIS A 127 6.75 -11.55 3.07
CA HIS A 127 5.39 -11.00 3.14
C HIS A 127 4.32 -12.09 3.12
N ALA A 128 4.51 -13.14 2.32
CA ALA A 128 3.63 -14.31 2.31
C ALA A 128 3.64 -15.06 3.65
N LYS A 129 4.82 -15.15 4.29
CA LYS A 129 4.91 -15.72 5.64
C LYS A 129 4.11 -14.88 6.64
N GLU A 130 4.26 -13.56 6.62
CA GLU A 130 3.49 -12.66 7.49
C GLU A 130 1.98 -12.80 7.28
N TYR A 131 1.54 -12.93 6.02
CA TYR A 131 0.12 -13.18 5.70
C TYR A 131 -0.37 -14.52 6.21
N PHE A 132 0.44 -15.56 6.10
CA PHE A 132 0.12 -16.89 6.60
C PHE A 132 0.00 -16.89 8.13
N ASP A 133 0.94 -16.26 8.82
CA ASP A 133 0.94 -16.13 10.28
C ASP A 133 -0.28 -15.34 10.78
N ASN A 134 -0.60 -14.21 10.12
CA ASN A 134 -1.80 -13.42 10.41
C ASN A 134 -3.09 -14.19 10.10
N GLY A 135 -3.10 -15.02 9.06
CA GLY A 135 -4.22 -15.90 8.72
C GLY A 135 -4.47 -16.97 9.80
N GLN A 136 -3.41 -17.62 10.30
CA GLN A 136 -3.49 -18.60 11.40
C GLN A 136 -3.95 -17.94 12.72
N ALA A 137 -3.49 -16.72 12.99
CA ALA A 137 -3.94 -15.91 14.13
C ALA A 137 -5.37 -15.42 14.01
N LYS A 138 -6.07 -15.71 12.90
CA LYS A 138 -7.44 -15.24 12.57
C LYS A 138 -7.59 -13.71 12.63
N LEU A 139 -6.58 -13.00 12.18
CA LEU A 139 -6.56 -11.54 12.06
C LEU A 139 -7.09 -11.05 10.70
N LEU A 140 -7.76 -11.93 9.92
CA LEU A 140 -8.34 -11.58 8.63
C LEU A 140 -9.51 -10.61 8.79
N TRP A 141 -9.85 -9.91 7.68
CA TRP A 141 -10.91 -8.89 7.67
C TRP A 141 -12.32 -9.48 7.79
N GLY A 142 -13.27 -8.62 8.15
CA GLY A 142 -14.70 -8.92 8.15
C GLY A 142 -15.12 -9.94 9.20
N THR A 143 -15.97 -10.88 8.81
CA THR A 143 -16.51 -11.93 9.69
C THR A 143 -15.49 -12.98 10.12
N HIS A 144 -14.34 -13.02 9.47
CA HIS A 144 -13.23 -13.94 9.77
C HIS A 144 -12.30 -13.43 10.88
N TYR A 145 -12.49 -12.19 11.34
CA TYR A 145 -11.73 -11.63 12.45
C TYR A 145 -12.17 -12.27 13.78
N ALA A 146 -11.35 -13.18 14.28
CA ALA A 146 -11.54 -13.87 15.56
C ALA A 146 -10.18 -14.19 16.18
N PRO A 147 -9.44 -13.19 16.69
CA PRO A 147 -8.06 -13.35 17.13
C PRO A 147 -7.92 -14.46 18.18
N THR A 148 -7.06 -15.43 17.88
CA THR A 148 -6.73 -16.54 18.78
C THR A 148 -5.47 -16.27 19.60
N VAL A 149 -4.66 -15.32 19.12
CA VAL A 149 -3.35 -14.98 19.70
C VAL A 149 -3.30 -13.47 19.91
N GLY A 150 -2.78 -13.03 21.04
CA GLY A 150 -2.53 -11.63 21.34
C GLY A 150 -1.28 -11.08 20.62
N PRO A 151 -0.96 -9.80 20.81
CA PRO A 151 0.23 -9.16 20.23
C PRO A 151 1.51 -9.96 20.56
N HIS A 152 2.42 -10.08 19.59
CA HIS A 152 3.69 -10.81 19.70
C HIS A 152 3.56 -12.32 20.01
N GLY A 153 2.48 -12.95 19.53
CA GLY A 153 2.29 -14.39 19.70
C GLY A 153 1.95 -14.85 21.12
N LYS A 154 1.69 -13.92 22.05
CA LYS A 154 1.24 -14.24 23.39
C LYS A 154 -0.19 -14.76 23.35
N PRO A 155 -0.51 -15.89 24.00
CA PRO A 155 -1.88 -16.36 24.07
C PRO A 155 -2.77 -15.27 24.69
N VAL A 156 -3.94 -15.03 24.10
CA VAL A 156 -4.95 -14.19 24.75
C VAL A 156 -5.33 -14.90 26.03
N ALA A 157 -4.93 -14.35 27.18
CA ALA A 157 -5.27 -14.94 28.47
C ALA A 157 -6.80 -15.07 28.54
N PRO A 158 -7.35 -16.24 28.85
CA PRO A 158 -8.76 -16.35 29.15
C PRO A 158 -9.05 -15.41 30.32
N VAL A 159 -10.04 -14.54 30.16
CA VAL A 159 -10.44 -13.60 31.22
C VAL A 159 -11.07 -14.43 32.33
N THR A 160 -10.26 -15.03 33.17
CA THR A 160 -10.65 -15.66 34.42
C THR A 160 -10.42 -14.62 35.53
N GLY A 161 -11.32 -13.69 35.65
CA GLY A 161 -11.25 -12.70 36.70
C GLY A 161 -12.38 -11.70 36.55
N LEU A 162 -13.25 -11.65 37.54
CA LEU A 162 -14.29 -10.68 37.83
C LEU A 162 -14.30 -9.48 36.89
N ILE A 163 -15.20 -9.51 35.93
CA ILE A 163 -15.58 -8.35 35.17
C ILE A 163 -16.00 -7.31 36.20
N PRO A 164 -15.35 -6.14 36.33
CA PRO A 164 -15.96 -5.04 37.01
C PRO A 164 -17.25 -4.79 36.22
N LEU A 165 -18.39 -4.99 36.85
CA LEU A 165 -19.67 -4.59 36.32
C LEU A 165 -19.50 -3.15 35.83
N VAL A 166 -19.28 -2.98 34.53
CA VAL A 166 -19.55 -1.67 33.92
C VAL A 166 -20.98 -1.38 34.28
N ALA A 167 -21.14 -0.43 35.20
CA ALA A 167 -22.45 -0.02 35.65
C ALA A 167 -23.33 0.14 34.41
N LYS A 168 -24.40 -0.65 34.31
CA LYS A 168 -25.40 -0.48 33.26
C LYS A 168 -25.59 1.02 33.10
N PRO A 169 -25.46 1.60 31.87
CA PRO A 169 -25.78 2.99 31.71
C PRO A 169 -27.16 3.19 32.34
N LYS A 170 -27.23 4.04 33.34
CA LYS A 170 -28.54 4.40 33.95
C LYS A 170 -29.49 4.68 32.80
N PRO A 171 -30.66 4.03 32.73
CA PRO A 171 -31.60 4.40 31.70
C PRO A 171 -31.82 5.89 31.85
N VAL A 172 -31.50 6.64 30.82
CA VAL A 172 -31.82 8.07 30.74
C VAL A 172 -33.31 8.12 30.95
N ALA A 173 -33.70 8.63 32.11
CA ALA A 173 -35.11 8.70 32.49
C ALA A 173 -35.85 9.37 31.34
N SER A 174 -36.89 8.72 30.88
CA SER A 174 -37.79 9.17 29.81
C SER A 174 -38.57 10.46 30.17
N SER A 175 -38.02 11.28 31.07
CA SER A 175 -38.59 12.53 31.56
C SER A 175 -38.60 13.66 30.52
N GLY A 176 -37.77 13.57 29.45
CA GLY A 176 -37.69 14.61 28.45
C GLY A 176 -38.99 14.76 27.60
N TRP A 177 -39.66 13.68 27.29
CA TRP A 177 -40.89 13.73 26.50
C TRP A 177 -42.13 14.18 27.25
N GLN A 178 -42.18 14.00 28.58
CA GLN A 178 -43.29 14.49 29.40
C GLN A 178 -43.16 16.00 29.66
N SER A 179 -41.97 16.52 29.77
CA SER A 179 -41.69 17.96 29.88
C SER A 179 -42.08 18.74 28.61
N LEU A 180 -41.86 18.15 27.43
CA LEU A 180 -42.25 18.77 26.15
C LEU A 180 -43.77 18.84 25.96
N LYS A 181 -44.52 17.89 26.49
CA LYS A 181 -46.02 17.91 26.46
C LYS A 181 -46.61 18.98 27.38
N SER A 182 -45.93 19.35 28.44
CA SER A 182 -46.39 20.42 29.34
C SER A 182 -46.10 21.82 28.81
N LEU A 183 -45.00 21.98 28.00
CA LEU A 183 -44.64 23.26 27.38
C LEU A 183 -45.54 23.64 26.19
N GLY A 184 -46.11 22.64 25.48
CA GLY A 184 -47.07 22.89 24.38
C GLY A 184 -48.38 23.54 24.78
N LYS A 185 -48.73 23.65 26.09
CA LYS A 185 -49.89 24.34 26.59
C LYS A 185 -49.66 25.82 26.96
N ALA A 186 -48.42 26.31 26.91
CA ALA A 186 -48.03 27.66 27.33
C ALA A 186 -47.72 28.65 26.20
N GLY A 187 -48.11 28.37 24.95
CA GLY A 187 -48.02 29.35 23.86
C GLY A 187 -46.61 29.87 23.54
N PHE A 188 -45.57 29.05 23.69
CA PHE A 188 -44.18 29.45 23.39
C PHE A 188 -43.91 29.41 21.88
N VAL A 189 -43.52 30.54 21.30
CA VAL A 189 -43.09 30.66 19.90
C VAL A 189 -41.65 30.15 19.81
N VAL A 190 -41.48 28.95 19.24
CA VAL A 190 -40.14 28.40 18.98
C VAL A 190 -39.50 29.15 17.84
N SER A 191 -38.29 29.74 18.06
CA SER A 191 -37.50 30.38 17.03
C SER A 191 -37.02 29.34 16.03
N HIS A 192 -36.86 29.72 14.75
CA HIS A 192 -36.45 28.85 13.67
C HIS A 192 -35.01 28.25 13.88
N SER A 193 -34.21 28.85 14.77
CA SER A 193 -32.90 28.34 15.20
C SER A 193 -32.96 27.09 16.10
N ASP A 194 -34.13 26.81 16.72
CA ASP A 194 -34.29 25.69 17.67
C ASP A 194 -34.77 24.41 16.99
N ILE A 195 -35.02 24.46 15.67
CA ILE A 195 -35.56 23.32 14.87
C ILE A 195 -34.48 22.64 14.05
N MET A 196 -33.27 23.18 14.01
CA MET A 196 -32.18 22.46 13.39
C MET A 196 -31.76 21.26 14.26
N PRO A 197 -31.99 20.01 13.83
CA PRO A 197 -31.35 18.90 14.51
C PRO A 197 -29.86 19.12 14.40
N ALA A 198 -29.17 19.06 15.53
CA ALA A 198 -27.70 18.96 15.52
C ALA A 198 -27.31 17.92 14.47
N PRO A 199 -26.26 18.17 13.66
CA PRO A 199 -25.82 17.20 12.69
C PRO A 199 -25.65 15.88 13.43
N ALA A 200 -26.39 14.86 12.98
CA ALA A 200 -26.29 13.53 13.55
C ALA A 200 -24.80 13.16 13.50
N GLY A 201 -24.16 13.20 14.66
CA GLY A 201 -22.83 12.61 14.79
C GLY A 201 -22.89 11.19 14.24
N PRO A 202 -21.78 10.54 13.93
CA PRO A 202 -21.70 9.26 13.19
C PRO A 202 -22.34 8.06 13.90
N SER A 203 -23.38 8.26 14.68
CA SER A 203 -24.15 7.24 15.40
C SER A 203 -25.12 6.45 14.51
N GLY A 204 -25.32 6.84 13.25
CA GLY A 204 -26.24 6.16 12.34
C GLY A 204 -25.70 4.84 11.76
N VAL A 205 -24.41 4.56 11.86
CA VAL A 205 -23.79 3.32 11.33
C VAL A 205 -23.54 2.29 12.45
N ALA A 206 -23.71 2.67 13.71
CA ALA A 206 -23.43 1.80 14.86
C ALA A 206 -24.54 0.77 15.18
N ALA A 207 -25.68 0.81 14.48
CA ALA A 207 -26.86 -0.02 14.86
C ALA A 207 -26.87 -1.44 14.26
N ALA A 208 -25.85 -1.84 13.48
CA ALA A 208 -25.82 -3.17 12.85
C ALA A 208 -24.64 -4.04 13.31
N GLN A 209 -23.90 -3.65 14.32
CA GLN A 209 -22.83 -4.50 14.85
C GLN A 209 -23.37 -5.44 15.92
N LYS A 210 -23.57 -6.71 15.52
CA LYS A 210 -23.69 -7.84 16.41
C LYS A 210 -22.53 -7.76 17.43
N PRO A 211 -22.79 -7.85 18.76
CA PRO A 211 -21.72 -7.80 19.73
C PRO A 211 -20.66 -8.85 19.36
N ALA A 212 -19.43 -8.42 19.23
CA ALA A 212 -18.30 -9.31 19.00
C ALA A 212 -18.35 -10.40 20.08
N ALA A 213 -18.30 -11.64 19.67
CA ALA A 213 -18.23 -12.80 20.57
C ALA A 213 -17.11 -12.54 21.58
N ALA A 214 -17.35 -12.89 22.85
CA ALA A 214 -16.56 -12.65 24.05
C ALA A 214 -15.05 -12.56 23.79
N GLY A 215 -14.57 -11.41 23.33
CA GLY A 215 -13.19 -11.08 23.09
C GLY A 215 -12.64 -10.20 24.20
N ASN A 216 -11.35 -10.11 24.28
CA ASN A 216 -10.59 -9.34 25.24
C ASN A 216 -11.24 -7.97 25.57
N PRO A 217 -11.59 -7.64 26.83
CA PRO A 217 -12.24 -6.38 27.19
C PRO A 217 -11.42 -5.12 26.88
N PHE A 218 -10.14 -5.27 26.55
CA PHE A 218 -9.24 -4.20 26.14
C PHE A 218 -9.14 -4.02 24.61
N GLN A 219 -9.93 -4.79 23.83
CA GLN A 219 -9.95 -4.68 22.38
C GLN A 219 -10.88 -3.55 21.95
N PRO A 220 -10.39 -2.54 21.22
CA PRO A 220 -11.24 -1.52 20.63
C PRO A 220 -12.28 -2.12 19.67
N ALA A 221 -13.46 -1.48 19.57
CA ALA A 221 -14.41 -1.83 18.52
C ALA A 221 -13.78 -1.57 17.14
N ASN A 222 -14.16 -2.37 16.13
CA ASN A 222 -13.76 -2.15 14.74
C ASN A 222 -12.26 -2.34 14.40
N VAL A 223 -11.50 -3.08 15.19
CA VAL A 223 -10.09 -3.43 14.89
C VAL A 223 -9.96 -4.08 13.51
N GLN A 224 -10.98 -4.79 13.05
CA GLN A 224 -11.04 -5.38 11.70
C GLN A 224 -10.86 -4.37 10.56
N ILE A 225 -11.18 -3.08 10.77
CA ILE A 225 -10.99 -2.02 9.77
C ILE A 225 -9.51 -1.82 9.50
N PHE A 226 -8.68 -1.79 10.55
CA PHE A 226 -7.23 -1.68 10.39
C PHE A 226 -6.68 -2.83 9.54
N PHE A 227 -7.03 -4.06 9.87
CA PHE A 227 -6.57 -5.23 9.09
C PHE A 227 -7.12 -5.21 7.66
N GLY A 228 -8.35 -4.73 7.45
CA GLY A 228 -8.90 -4.52 6.10
C GLY A 228 -8.05 -3.55 5.27
N ILE A 229 -7.70 -2.39 5.83
CA ILE A 229 -6.84 -1.39 5.18
C ILE A 229 -5.43 -1.96 4.99
N TYR A 230 -4.85 -2.61 5.99
CA TYR A 230 -3.54 -3.26 5.92
C TYR A 230 -3.47 -4.25 4.76
N PHE A 231 -4.38 -5.23 4.71
CA PHE A 231 -4.39 -6.25 3.65
C PHE A 231 -4.67 -5.65 2.27
N LEU A 232 -5.51 -4.61 2.18
CA LEU A 232 -5.78 -3.95 0.91
C LEU A 232 -4.54 -3.23 0.38
N MET A 233 -3.87 -2.43 1.22
CA MET A 233 -2.70 -1.65 0.82
C MET A 233 -1.51 -2.55 0.49
N THR A 234 -1.19 -3.48 1.38
CA THR A 234 -0.04 -4.40 1.21
C THR A 234 -0.31 -5.46 0.14
N GLY A 235 -1.56 -5.93 0.00
CA GLY A 235 -1.95 -6.88 -1.03
C GLY A 235 -1.90 -6.27 -2.43
N LEU A 236 -2.39 -5.03 -2.60
CA LEU A 236 -2.27 -4.32 -3.86
C LEU A 236 -0.79 -4.06 -4.21
N HIS A 237 0.01 -3.65 -3.23
CA HIS A 237 1.46 -3.49 -3.42
C HIS A 237 2.13 -4.81 -3.82
N SER A 238 1.82 -5.92 -3.16
CA SER A 238 2.35 -7.24 -3.50
C SER A 238 1.96 -7.69 -4.92
N LEU A 239 0.76 -7.34 -5.38
CA LEU A 239 0.33 -7.58 -6.77
C LEU A 239 1.25 -6.82 -7.76
N HIS A 240 1.57 -5.56 -7.48
CA HIS A 240 2.49 -4.77 -8.31
C HIS A 240 3.91 -5.37 -8.30
N VAL A 241 4.39 -5.84 -7.16
CA VAL A 241 5.68 -6.54 -7.07
C VAL A 241 5.68 -7.81 -7.92
N ILE A 242 4.60 -8.62 -7.90
CA ILE A 242 4.48 -9.83 -8.73
C ILE A 242 4.53 -9.48 -10.22
N ILE A 243 3.77 -8.47 -10.65
CA ILE A 243 3.79 -8.00 -12.05
C ILE A 243 5.20 -7.55 -12.42
N GLY A 244 5.87 -6.79 -11.55
CA GLY A 244 7.24 -6.34 -11.74
C GLY A 244 8.23 -7.49 -11.91
N ILE A 245 8.15 -8.52 -11.06
CA ILE A 245 9.00 -9.72 -11.14
C ILE A 245 8.81 -10.44 -12.48
N LEU A 246 7.56 -10.59 -12.95
CA LEU A 246 7.26 -11.23 -14.24
C LEU A 246 7.88 -10.44 -15.41
N VAL A 247 7.76 -9.13 -15.38
CA VAL A 247 8.33 -8.26 -16.43
C VAL A 247 9.86 -8.23 -16.36
N ILE A 248 10.46 -8.19 -15.16
CA ILE A 248 11.93 -8.27 -14.99
C ILE A 248 12.43 -9.66 -15.46
N GLY A 249 11.72 -10.74 -15.18
CA GLY A 249 12.03 -12.08 -15.68
C GLY A 249 12.03 -12.13 -17.21
N TRP A 250 11.03 -11.50 -17.85
CA TRP A 250 11.00 -11.35 -19.30
C TRP A 250 12.19 -10.55 -19.83
N LEU A 251 12.55 -9.43 -19.19
CA LEU A 251 13.76 -8.67 -19.54
C LEU A 251 15.03 -9.49 -19.37
N LEU A 252 15.14 -10.29 -18.30
CA LEU A 252 16.30 -11.15 -18.05
C LEU A 252 16.49 -12.17 -19.18
N ILE A 253 15.42 -12.82 -19.62
CA ILE A 253 15.47 -13.78 -20.75
C ILE A 253 15.97 -13.09 -22.03
N ARG A 254 15.48 -11.90 -22.33
CA ARG A 254 15.90 -11.11 -23.48
C ARG A 254 17.34 -10.61 -23.34
N SER A 255 17.76 -10.24 -22.14
CA SER A 255 19.13 -9.83 -21.83
C SER A 255 20.11 -10.98 -22.06
N LEU A 256 19.77 -12.21 -21.64
CA LEU A 256 20.58 -13.40 -21.89
C LEU A 256 20.72 -13.74 -23.38
N ARG A 257 19.70 -13.39 -24.19
CA ARG A 257 19.78 -13.49 -25.66
C ARG A 257 20.62 -12.38 -26.31
N GLY A 258 21.06 -11.39 -25.51
CA GLY A 258 21.92 -10.30 -25.99
C GLY A 258 21.17 -9.21 -26.79
N GLU A 259 19.87 -9.07 -26.60
CA GLU A 259 19.05 -8.11 -27.35
C GLU A 259 19.25 -6.66 -26.92
N PHE A 260 19.75 -6.43 -25.69
CA PHE A 260 19.91 -5.08 -25.14
C PHE A 260 21.35 -4.56 -25.29
N GLY A 261 21.44 -3.26 -25.56
CA GLY A 261 22.68 -2.53 -25.69
C GLY A 261 22.45 -1.04 -25.89
N PRO A 262 23.50 -0.25 -26.16
CA PRO A 262 23.39 1.21 -26.30
C PRO A 262 22.33 1.66 -27.30
N GLY A 263 22.17 0.93 -28.42
CA GLY A 263 21.16 1.22 -29.45
C GLY A 263 19.74 0.78 -29.10
N TYR A 264 19.55 -0.11 -28.13
CA TYR A 264 18.24 -0.60 -27.72
C TYR A 264 18.18 -0.95 -26.23
N HIS A 265 17.80 -0.01 -25.40
CA HIS A 265 17.70 -0.15 -23.95
C HIS A 265 16.37 0.37 -23.36
N ALA A 266 15.51 0.96 -24.17
CA ALA A 266 14.24 1.56 -23.75
C ALA A 266 13.41 0.65 -22.83
N PRO A 267 13.19 -0.66 -23.11
CA PRO A 267 12.40 -1.52 -22.24
C PRO A 267 12.98 -1.65 -20.83
N VAL A 268 14.31 -1.67 -20.70
CA VAL A 268 14.99 -1.74 -19.39
C VAL A 268 14.77 -0.45 -18.61
N VAL A 269 14.79 0.71 -19.27
CA VAL A 269 14.51 2.01 -18.65
C VAL A 269 13.07 2.06 -18.13
N TYR A 270 12.09 1.68 -18.94
CA TYR A 270 10.67 1.73 -18.56
C TYR A 270 10.37 0.82 -17.36
N VAL A 271 10.90 -0.40 -17.39
CA VAL A 271 10.73 -1.32 -16.25
C VAL A 271 11.49 -0.82 -15.02
N GLY A 272 12.63 -0.16 -15.20
CA GLY A 272 13.35 0.50 -14.10
C GLY A 272 12.56 1.62 -13.44
N MET A 273 11.85 2.44 -14.24
CA MET A 273 10.94 3.48 -13.72
C MET A 273 9.79 2.86 -12.93
N TYR A 274 9.17 1.80 -13.47
CA TYR A 274 8.09 1.08 -12.79
C TYR A 274 8.56 0.50 -11.44
N TRP A 275 9.68 -0.23 -11.44
CA TRP A 275 10.25 -0.83 -10.23
C TRP A 275 10.58 0.22 -9.17
N GLY A 276 11.14 1.36 -9.58
CA GLY A 276 11.43 2.47 -8.69
C GLY A 276 10.20 3.04 -7.99
N VAL A 277 9.05 3.15 -8.69
CA VAL A 277 7.78 3.58 -8.08
C VAL A 277 7.26 2.53 -7.11
N VAL A 278 7.31 1.24 -7.47
CA VAL A 278 6.91 0.15 -6.57
C VAL A 278 7.73 0.17 -5.29
N ASP A 279 9.06 0.29 -5.37
CA ASP A 279 9.94 0.41 -4.20
C ASP A 279 9.60 1.65 -3.36
N MET A 280 9.36 2.79 -4.01
CA MET A 280 9.01 4.04 -3.33
C MET A 280 7.70 3.89 -2.54
N VAL A 281 6.68 3.24 -3.10
CA VAL A 281 5.41 2.99 -2.40
C VAL A 281 5.65 2.22 -1.10
N TRP A 282 6.51 1.19 -1.10
CA TRP A 282 6.85 0.45 0.12
C TRP A 282 7.55 1.33 1.16
N MET A 283 8.42 2.25 0.73
CA MET A 283 9.09 3.19 1.65
C MET A 283 8.10 4.10 2.40
N PHE A 284 6.90 4.33 1.86
CA PHE A 284 5.81 5.01 2.56
C PHE A 284 4.93 4.04 3.38
N LEU A 285 4.64 2.85 2.84
CA LEU A 285 3.84 1.82 3.52
C LEU A 285 4.48 1.37 4.83
N PHE A 286 5.78 1.11 4.80
CA PHE A 286 6.51 0.61 5.96
C PHE A 286 6.39 1.52 7.19
N PRO A 287 6.76 2.83 7.17
CA PRO A 287 6.62 3.66 8.34
C PRO A 287 5.16 3.86 8.78
N LEU A 288 4.22 3.98 7.82
CA LEU A 288 2.81 4.17 8.13
C LEU A 288 2.21 2.98 8.89
N LEU A 289 2.54 1.75 8.50
CA LEU A 289 1.94 0.55 9.07
C LEU A 289 2.73 0.00 10.27
N TYR A 290 4.05 0.07 10.24
CA TYR A 290 4.91 -0.63 11.20
C TYR A 290 5.58 0.29 12.25
N LEU A 291 5.77 1.59 11.97
CA LEU A 291 6.49 2.49 12.88
C LEU A 291 5.60 3.48 13.63
N ILE A 292 4.49 3.89 13.03
CA ILE A 292 3.65 4.92 13.61
C ILE A 292 2.43 4.28 14.29
N HIS A 293 2.47 4.02 15.59
CA HIS A 293 1.37 3.55 16.44
C HIS A 293 1.28 4.30 17.78
#